data_86dd0c5a4b7b05ee9c993df885afd027
#
_entry.id   86dd0c5a4b7b05ee9c993df885afd027
#
_cell.length_a   1.000
_cell.length_b   1.000
_cell.length_c   1.000
_cell.angle_alpha   90.00
_cell.angle_beta   90.00
_cell.angle_gamma   90.00
#
_symmetry.space_group_name_H-M   'P 1'
#
loop_
_entity.id
_entity.type
_entity.pdbx_description
1 polymer ?
#
loop_
_entity_poly.entity_id
_entity_poly.type
_entity_poly.pdbx_seq_one_letter_code
_entity_poly.pdbx_strand_id
1 'polypeptide(L)'
;MRHLLLPLLTLLVITGCSSSPKEEPTPENVHVSSSPHMDFSAEEDSSTLVVPTYFADGMADKDHDGIEDGKDQCSDTPIGVKVDANGCAFDRDQDGIKDYEDECPNSMAHAKVKADGCADFVSFKLYYAPRVNEITPKSMSLLEKAVGFLKEHPEYKVKITGHTDNIGEDDYNLKLSKDRAADVLKLFNRKGINFNRLEATGKGEAEPIETNDTDEGRALNRRIEVELYQ
;
A
#
# COMPACT_ATOMS: atom_id res chain seq x y z
N MET A 1 67.18 -17.09 0.58
CA MET A 1 66.72 -18.45 0.21
C MET A 1 65.24 -18.34 0.04
N ARG A 2 64.84 -18.10 -1.10
CA ARG A 2 64.24 -18.80 -2.25
C ARG A 2 63.42 -20.01 -1.79
N HIS A 3 62.09 -19.94 -1.89
CA HIS A 3 61.22 -20.99 -2.46
C HIS A 3 59.96 -20.39 -3.02
N LEU A 4 59.90 -20.31 -4.37
CA LEU A 4 58.71 -20.19 -5.17
C LEU A 4 57.94 -21.51 -5.11
N LEU A 5 56.64 -21.49 -4.92
CA LEU A 5 55.73 -22.57 -5.30
C LEU A 5 54.51 -22.00 -5.98
N LEU A 6 54.41 -22.23 -7.29
CA LEU A 6 53.21 -22.04 -8.11
C LEU A 6 52.18 -23.13 -7.76
N PRO A 7 50.91 -22.84 -7.73
CA PRO A 7 49.89 -23.87 -7.80
C PRO A 7 49.40 -24.14 -9.21
N LEU A 8 49.18 -25.40 -9.41
CA LEU A 8 48.70 -26.15 -10.54
C LEU A 8 47.34 -25.62 -11.05
N LEU A 9 47.27 -25.36 -12.37
CA LEU A 9 46.08 -25.01 -13.12
C LEU A 9 45.31 -26.30 -13.46
N THR A 10 44.21 -26.62 -12.82
CA THR A 10 43.32 -27.70 -13.21
C THR A 10 42.28 -27.17 -14.20
N LEU A 11 42.43 -27.62 -15.43
CA LEU A 11 41.50 -27.40 -16.54
C LEU A 11 40.26 -28.29 -16.35
N LEU A 12 39.09 -27.67 -16.04
CA LEU A 12 37.81 -28.36 -15.99
C LEU A 12 37.14 -28.31 -17.39
N VAL A 13 37.11 -29.44 -18.06
CA VAL A 13 36.38 -29.62 -19.32
C VAL A 13 34.90 -29.71 -19.04
N ILE A 14 34.13 -28.72 -19.46
CA ILE A 14 32.67 -28.75 -19.38
C ILE A 14 32.16 -29.30 -20.73
N THR A 15 31.66 -30.55 -20.69
CA THR A 15 30.93 -31.18 -21.77
C THR A 15 29.58 -30.49 -21.94
N GLY A 16 29.36 -29.95 -23.14
CA GLY A 16 28.10 -29.30 -23.50
C GLY A 16 26.93 -30.28 -23.55
N CYS A 17 25.85 -29.89 -22.93
CA CYS A 17 24.54 -30.47 -23.16
C CYS A 17 23.76 -29.56 -24.08
N SER A 18 23.57 -30.03 -25.32
CA SER A 18 22.77 -29.41 -26.36
C SER A 18 21.29 -29.55 -25.97
N SER A 19 20.63 -28.44 -25.66
CA SER A 19 19.17 -28.39 -25.57
C SER A 19 18.63 -27.74 -26.85
N SER A 20 17.87 -28.54 -27.61
CA SER A 20 17.12 -28.14 -28.79
C SER A 20 16.08 -27.06 -28.48
N PRO A 21 15.82 -26.13 -29.41
CA PRO A 21 14.74 -25.15 -29.22
C PRO A 21 13.38 -25.86 -29.31
N LYS A 22 12.49 -25.53 -28.36
CA LYS A 22 11.09 -25.91 -28.43
C LYS A 22 10.40 -25.07 -29.49
N GLU A 23 9.83 -25.71 -30.49
CA GLU A 23 8.93 -25.12 -31.48
C GLU A 23 7.68 -24.56 -30.75
N GLU A 24 7.35 -23.30 -31.06
CA GLU A 24 6.05 -22.71 -30.76
C GLU A 24 4.97 -23.37 -31.63
N PRO A 25 3.79 -23.72 -31.07
CA PRO A 25 2.69 -24.19 -31.88
C PRO A 25 2.07 -23.03 -32.69
N THR A 26 2.06 -23.16 -34.01
CA THR A 26 1.27 -22.33 -34.92
C THR A 26 -0.23 -22.54 -34.67
N PRO A 27 -1.07 -21.50 -34.77
CA PRO A 27 -2.51 -21.67 -34.62
C PRO A 27 -3.09 -22.37 -35.87
N GLU A 28 -3.58 -23.58 -35.67
CA GLU A 28 -4.37 -24.29 -36.67
C GLU A 28 -5.71 -23.59 -36.92
N ASN A 29 -6.07 -23.53 -38.19
CA ASN A 29 -7.32 -23.02 -38.75
C ASN A 29 -8.55 -23.59 -38.01
N VAL A 30 -9.27 -22.72 -37.31
CA VAL A 30 -10.63 -23.01 -36.84
C VAL A 30 -11.57 -22.76 -38.01
N HIS A 31 -12.16 -23.83 -38.54
CA HIS A 31 -13.26 -23.80 -39.49
C HIS A 31 -14.44 -23.03 -38.87
N VAL A 32 -14.72 -21.84 -39.36
CA VAL A 32 -15.94 -21.10 -39.06
C VAL A 32 -17.07 -21.74 -39.84
N SER A 33 -17.91 -22.50 -39.13
CA SER A 33 -19.19 -22.96 -39.64
C SER A 33 -20.13 -21.76 -39.77
N SER A 34 -20.57 -21.50 -40.98
CA SER A 34 -21.52 -20.48 -41.32
C SER A 34 -22.88 -20.71 -40.66
N SER A 35 -23.22 -19.85 -39.70
CA SER A 35 -24.59 -19.72 -39.19
C SER A 35 -25.43 -18.87 -40.14
N PRO A 36 -26.72 -19.14 -40.22
CA PRO A 36 -27.61 -18.51 -41.21
C PRO A 36 -27.79 -17.00 -40.93
N HIS A 37 -27.76 -16.24 -42.01
CA HIS A 37 -28.08 -14.83 -42.11
C HIS A 37 -29.48 -14.55 -41.55
N MET A 38 -29.55 -13.87 -40.39
CA MET A 38 -30.81 -13.21 -39.99
C MET A 38 -30.73 -11.79 -40.50
N ASP A 39 -31.58 -11.49 -41.43
CA ASP A 39 -31.87 -10.17 -41.95
C ASP A 39 -32.49 -9.34 -40.83
N PHE A 40 -31.76 -8.38 -40.28
CA PHE A 40 -32.27 -7.40 -39.35
C PHE A 40 -32.58 -6.13 -40.13
N SER A 41 -33.82 -6.04 -40.65
CA SER A 41 -34.36 -4.77 -41.12
C SER A 41 -34.53 -3.87 -39.91
N ALA A 42 -33.71 -2.78 -39.86
CA ALA A 42 -33.81 -1.76 -38.85
C ALA A 42 -35.11 -0.97 -39.00
N GLU A 43 -36.01 -1.13 -38.06
CA GLU A 43 -36.97 -0.08 -37.73
C GLU A 43 -36.45 0.65 -36.49
N GLU A 44 -36.07 1.92 -36.68
CA GLU A 44 -35.74 2.84 -35.59
C GLU A 44 -37.06 3.18 -34.85
N ASP A 45 -37.39 2.40 -33.81
CA ASP A 45 -38.32 2.84 -32.78
C ASP A 45 -37.53 3.41 -31.60
N SER A 46 -37.58 4.73 -31.46
CA SER A 46 -37.09 5.51 -30.33
C SER A 46 -37.98 5.27 -29.12
N SER A 47 -38.03 4.06 -28.63
CA SER A 47 -38.58 3.74 -27.32
C SER A 47 -37.46 3.43 -26.36
N THR A 48 -37.30 4.31 -25.38
CA THR A 48 -36.56 4.17 -24.13
C THR A 48 -36.23 2.70 -23.82
N LEU A 49 -34.92 2.36 -23.87
CA LEU A 49 -34.42 1.13 -23.30
C LEU A 49 -34.75 1.14 -21.79
N VAL A 50 -35.88 0.56 -21.47
CA VAL A 50 -36.22 0.24 -20.09
C VAL A 50 -35.37 -0.96 -19.75
N VAL A 51 -34.22 -0.71 -19.11
CA VAL A 51 -33.42 -1.77 -18.52
C VAL A 51 -34.33 -2.46 -17.48
N PRO A 52 -34.47 -3.78 -17.51
CA PRO A 52 -35.30 -4.46 -16.53
C PRO A 52 -34.74 -4.24 -15.13
N THR A 53 -35.53 -3.63 -14.27
CA THR A 53 -35.21 -3.28 -12.88
C THR A 53 -35.41 -4.44 -11.90
N TYR A 54 -35.54 -5.69 -12.41
CA TYR A 54 -35.87 -6.84 -11.58
C TYR A 54 -34.98 -8.03 -11.89
N PHE A 55 -34.56 -8.74 -10.85
CA PHE A 55 -34.04 -10.10 -11.00
C PHE A 55 -35.11 -11.02 -11.62
N ALA A 56 -34.71 -12.15 -12.20
CA ALA A 56 -35.62 -13.12 -12.84
C ALA A 56 -36.73 -13.66 -11.91
N ASP A 57 -36.56 -13.52 -10.60
CA ASP A 57 -37.48 -13.88 -9.52
C ASP A 57 -38.32 -12.72 -8.98
N GLY A 58 -38.23 -11.50 -9.57
CA GLY A 58 -39.06 -10.34 -9.26
C GLY A 58 -38.58 -9.55 -8.03
N MET A 59 -37.35 -9.75 -7.56
CA MET A 59 -36.75 -8.94 -6.50
C MET A 59 -36.30 -7.59 -7.05
N ALA A 60 -36.48 -6.52 -6.26
CA ALA A 60 -36.06 -5.18 -6.64
C ALA A 60 -34.54 -5.04 -6.44
N ASP A 61 -33.90 -4.34 -7.37
CA ASP A 61 -32.50 -3.92 -7.34
C ASP A 61 -32.46 -2.50 -7.90
N LYS A 62 -32.45 -1.52 -7.02
CA LYS A 62 -32.70 -0.12 -7.34
C LYS A 62 -31.55 0.54 -8.08
N ASP A 63 -30.31 0.25 -7.67
CA ASP A 63 -29.10 0.86 -8.23
C ASP A 63 -28.42 -0.03 -9.30
N HIS A 64 -28.93 -1.26 -9.48
CA HIS A 64 -28.49 -2.22 -10.52
C HIS A 64 -27.03 -2.70 -10.32
N ASP A 65 -26.61 -2.85 -9.07
CA ASP A 65 -25.27 -3.36 -8.71
C ASP A 65 -25.21 -4.92 -8.67
N GLY A 66 -26.38 -5.58 -8.77
CA GLY A 66 -26.53 -7.03 -8.75
C GLY A 66 -26.89 -7.61 -7.37
N ILE A 67 -27.10 -6.77 -6.37
CA ILE A 67 -27.55 -7.16 -5.03
C ILE A 67 -28.99 -6.68 -4.84
N GLU A 68 -29.85 -7.54 -4.34
CA GLU A 68 -31.27 -7.19 -4.10
C GLU A 68 -31.40 -6.13 -2.99
N ASP A 69 -32.34 -5.17 -3.10
CA ASP A 69 -32.56 -4.09 -2.13
C ASP A 69 -32.65 -4.57 -0.68
N GLY A 70 -33.16 -5.78 -0.44
CA GLY A 70 -33.32 -6.34 0.91
C GLY A 70 -32.01 -6.78 1.56
N LYS A 71 -30.93 -6.96 0.79
CA LYS A 71 -29.60 -7.36 1.23
C LYS A 71 -28.57 -6.27 1.03
N ASP A 72 -28.91 -5.29 0.18
CA ASP A 72 -28.04 -4.19 -0.15
C ASP A 72 -27.95 -3.17 0.99
N GLN A 73 -26.72 -2.89 1.43
CA GLN A 73 -26.39 -1.89 2.46
C GLN A 73 -26.00 -0.53 1.84
N CYS A 74 -25.76 -0.48 0.53
CA CYS A 74 -25.25 0.68 -0.19
C CYS A 74 -26.10 0.99 -1.43
N SER A 75 -27.37 1.28 -1.23
CA SER A 75 -28.48 1.38 -2.22
C SER A 75 -28.35 2.47 -3.30
N ASP A 76 -27.19 3.11 -3.42
CA ASP A 76 -26.89 4.17 -4.40
C ASP A 76 -25.53 3.93 -5.08
N THR A 77 -25.06 2.68 -5.17
CA THR A 77 -23.81 2.32 -5.87
C THR A 77 -23.95 2.62 -7.37
N PRO A 78 -22.99 3.31 -8.02
CA PRO A 78 -23.10 3.63 -9.43
C PRO A 78 -23.08 2.37 -10.31
N ILE A 79 -23.91 2.38 -11.36
CA ILE A 79 -24.04 1.27 -12.31
C ILE A 79 -22.69 0.85 -12.89
N GLY A 80 -22.36 -0.44 -12.81
CA GLY A 80 -21.14 -1.01 -13.35
C GLY A 80 -19.94 -1.00 -12.39
N VAL A 81 -20.08 -0.42 -11.21
CA VAL A 81 -19.09 -0.53 -10.13
C VAL A 81 -19.14 -1.95 -9.54
N LYS A 82 -17.97 -2.51 -9.25
CA LYS A 82 -17.89 -3.80 -8.55
C LYS A 82 -18.16 -3.61 -7.07
N VAL A 83 -19.05 -4.45 -6.55
CA VAL A 83 -19.46 -4.44 -5.14
C VAL A 83 -19.09 -5.72 -4.42
N ASP A 84 -19.11 -5.66 -3.09
CA ASP A 84 -19.02 -6.82 -2.22
C ASP A 84 -20.38 -7.53 -2.06
N ALA A 85 -20.46 -8.52 -1.18
CA ALA A 85 -21.69 -9.28 -0.93
C ALA A 85 -22.81 -8.49 -0.27
N ASN A 86 -22.56 -7.25 0.13
CA ASN A 86 -23.49 -6.33 0.77
C ASN A 86 -23.90 -5.17 -0.16
N GLY A 87 -23.54 -5.19 -1.44
CA GLY A 87 -23.83 -4.11 -2.38
C GLY A 87 -22.90 -2.90 -2.26
N CYS A 88 -21.84 -2.98 -1.46
CA CYS A 88 -20.96 -1.85 -1.23
C CYS A 88 -19.72 -1.90 -2.12
N ALA A 89 -19.41 -0.78 -2.77
CA ALA A 89 -18.19 -0.61 -3.55
C ALA A 89 -16.94 -0.79 -2.69
N PHE A 90 -15.89 -1.39 -3.28
CA PHE A 90 -14.63 -1.63 -2.61
C PHE A 90 -13.90 -0.33 -2.26
N ASP A 91 -13.13 -0.38 -1.18
CA ASP A 91 -12.17 0.60 -0.70
C ASP A 91 -10.94 -0.20 -0.22
N ARG A 92 -10.00 -0.45 -1.16
CA ARG A 92 -8.92 -1.43 -0.94
C ARG A 92 -7.86 -0.95 0.02
N ASP A 93 -7.54 0.33 -0.01
CA ASP A 93 -6.52 0.92 0.85
C ASP A 93 -7.09 1.47 2.15
N GLN A 94 -8.42 1.51 2.28
CA GLN A 94 -9.16 1.90 3.48
C GLN A 94 -8.89 3.36 3.89
N ASP A 95 -8.81 4.25 2.93
CA ASP A 95 -8.65 5.69 3.17
C ASP A 95 -10.00 6.42 3.28
N GLY A 96 -11.09 5.75 2.94
CA GLY A 96 -12.47 6.24 3.02
C GLY A 96 -13.04 6.72 1.68
N ILE A 97 -12.26 6.68 0.59
CA ILE A 97 -12.71 6.92 -0.76
C ILE A 97 -12.85 5.58 -1.49
N LYS A 98 -13.92 5.42 -2.25
CA LYS A 98 -14.18 4.16 -2.96
C LYS A 98 -13.27 4.03 -4.17
N ASP A 99 -12.81 2.80 -4.47
CA ASP A 99 -11.89 2.49 -5.57
C ASP A 99 -12.26 3.17 -6.92
N TYR A 100 -13.55 3.38 -7.19
CA TYR A 100 -14.02 3.98 -8.45
C TYR A 100 -13.95 5.52 -8.48
N GLU A 101 -13.81 6.17 -7.32
CA GLU A 101 -13.62 7.61 -7.15
C GLU A 101 -12.18 7.96 -6.77
N ASP A 102 -11.37 6.97 -6.47
CA ASP A 102 -10.05 7.12 -5.91
C ASP A 102 -8.99 7.21 -7.02
N GLU A 103 -8.33 8.38 -7.12
CA GLU A 103 -7.20 8.60 -8.02
C GLU A 103 -5.88 8.03 -7.45
N CYS A 104 -5.84 7.73 -6.14
CA CYS A 104 -4.65 7.24 -5.44
C CYS A 104 -4.88 5.88 -4.73
N PRO A 105 -5.16 4.78 -5.47
CA PRO A 105 -5.69 3.52 -4.94
C PRO A 105 -4.72 2.70 -4.05
N ASN A 106 -3.64 3.30 -3.59
CA ASN A 106 -2.66 2.73 -2.68
C ASN A 106 -2.24 3.74 -1.60
N SER A 107 -3.12 4.65 -1.22
CA SER A 107 -2.88 5.56 -0.11
C SER A 107 -2.67 4.76 1.20
N MET A 108 -2.20 5.39 2.24
CA MET A 108 -2.05 4.69 3.52
C MET A 108 -3.41 4.55 4.20
N ALA A 109 -3.74 3.35 4.65
CA ALA A 109 -5.00 3.06 5.35
C ALA A 109 -5.25 4.08 6.46
N HIS A 110 -6.46 4.65 6.47
CA HIS A 110 -6.89 5.72 7.39
C HIS A 110 -6.08 7.03 7.27
N ALA A 111 -5.43 7.27 6.14
CA ALA A 111 -4.84 8.57 5.84
C ALA A 111 -5.93 9.64 5.77
N LYS A 112 -5.57 10.87 6.09
CA LYS A 112 -6.43 12.01 5.77
C LYS A 112 -6.25 12.36 4.30
N VAL A 113 -7.22 12.00 3.49
CA VAL A 113 -7.22 12.22 2.06
C VAL A 113 -8.15 13.36 1.64
N LYS A 114 -7.95 13.88 0.45
CA LYS A 114 -8.87 14.77 -0.27
C LYS A 114 -10.02 13.97 -0.85
N ALA A 115 -10.94 14.65 -1.53
CA ALA A 115 -12.07 14.02 -2.21
C ALA A 115 -11.67 13.11 -3.39
N ASP A 116 -10.42 13.23 -3.86
CA ASP A 116 -9.82 12.42 -4.92
C ASP A 116 -9.08 11.17 -4.40
N GLY A 117 -9.13 10.87 -3.10
CA GLY A 117 -8.42 9.74 -2.49
C GLY A 117 -6.93 10.00 -2.28
N CYS A 118 -6.41 11.17 -2.67
CA CYS A 118 -4.99 11.47 -2.53
C CYS A 118 -4.68 12.13 -1.19
N ALA A 119 -3.74 11.57 -0.45
CA ALA A 119 -3.34 12.10 0.84
C ALA A 119 -2.52 13.39 0.70
N ASP A 120 -2.98 14.48 1.31
CA ASP A 120 -2.17 15.71 1.49
C ASP A 120 -1.07 15.51 2.53
N PHE A 121 -1.38 14.68 3.52
CA PHE A 121 -0.56 14.47 4.69
C PHE A 121 -0.85 13.11 5.30
N VAL A 122 0.17 12.32 5.48
CA VAL A 122 0.09 11.00 6.13
C VAL A 122 0.96 11.00 7.36
N SER A 123 0.40 10.63 8.50
CA SER A 123 1.20 10.45 9.71
C SER A 123 0.96 9.09 10.35
N PHE A 124 2.03 8.50 10.85
CA PHE A 124 1.95 7.25 11.61
C PHE A 124 3.02 7.20 12.70
N LYS A 125 2.84 6.30 13.66
CA LYS A 125 3.75 6.15 14.79
C LYS A 125 4.48 4.81 14.71
N LEU A 126 5.79 4.85 14.94
CA LEU A 126 6.62 3.68 15.11
C LEU A 126 6.97 3.52 16.59
N TYR A 127 6.86 2.30 17.10
CA TYR A 127 7.16 1.99 18.48
C TYR A 127 8.37 1.06 18.58
N TYR A 128 9.16 1.26 19.62
CA TYR A 128 10.27 0.39 19.94
C TYR A 128 9.82 -0.78 20.81
N ALA A 129 10.46 -1.93 20.63
CA ALA A 129 10.25 -3.06 21.50
C ALA A 129 10.80 -2.76 22.91
N PRO A 130 10.13 -3.24 23.98
CA PRO A 130 10.59 -2.99 25.34
C PRO A 130 12.02 -3.48 25.56
N ARG A 131 12.85 -2.66 26.20
CA ARG A 131 14.25 -2.97 26.60
C ARG A 131 15.25 -3.22 25.48
N VAL A 132 14.83 -3.14 24.23
CA VAL A 132 15.70 -3.22 23.05
C VAL A 132 15.49 -1.97 22.19
N ASN A 133 16.56 -1.50 21.56
CA ASN A 133 16.47 -0.34 20.68
C ASN A 133 16.12 -0.77 19.24
N GLU A 134 15.09 -1.60 19.12
CA GLU A 134 14.63 -2.14 17.85
C GLU A 134 13.17 -1.77 17.60
N ILE A 135 12.86 -1.44 16.36
CA ILE A 135 11.49 -1.14 15.94
C ILE A 135 10.66 -2.42 15.96
N THR A 136 9.44 -2.37 16.47
CA THR A 136 8.55 -3.54 16.52
C THR A 136 8.23 -4.06 15.11
N PRO A 137 7.95 -5.36 14.93
CA PRO A 137 7.57 -5.92 13.62
C PRO A 137 6.36 -5.20 12.99
N LYS A 138 5.36 -4.82 13.80
CA LYS A 138 4.20 -4.04 13.34
C LYS A 138 4.63 -2.67 12.81
N SER A 139 5.49 -1.96 13.52
CA SER A 139 6.04 -0.67 13.10
C SER A 139 6.91 -0.79 11.83
N MET A 140 7.65 -1.90 11.69
CA MET A 140 8.43 -2.17 10.50
C MET A 140 7.54 -2.36 9.26
N SER A 141 6.41 -3.05 9.39
CA SER A 141 5.44 -3.21 8.31
C SER A 141 4.85 -1.87 7.87
N LEU A 142 4.54 -0.96 8.80
CA LEU A 142 4.07 0.40 8.47
C LEU A 142 5.15 1.20 7.72
N LEU A 143 6.41 1.12 8.17
CA LEU A 143 7.52 1.77 7.49
C LEU A 143 7.70 1.23 6.06
N GLU A 144 7.52 -0.06 5.84
CA GLU A 144 7.63 -0.65 4.51
C GLU A 144 6.52 -0.18 3.56
N LYS A 145 5.29 -0.05 4.05
CA LYS A 145 4.19 0.57 3.29
C LYS A 145 4.52 2.02 2.92
N ALA A 146 5.00 2.82 3.89
CA ALA A 146 5.41 4.20 3.62
C ALA A 146 6.55 4.30 2.59
N VAL A 147 7.49 3.37 2.59
CA VAL A 147 8.55 3.29 1.56
C VAL A 147 7.97 2.98 0.18
N GLY A 148 6.99 2.08 0.10
CA GLY A 148 6.27 1.79 -1.15
C GLY A 148 5.63 3.06 -1.71
N PHE A 149 4.78 3.70 -0.91
CA PHE A 149 4.14 4.97 -1.24
C PHE A 149 5.15 6.04 -1.70
N LEU A 150 6.23 6.27 -0.96
CA LEU A 150 7.24 7.27 -1.29
C LEU A 150 8.01 7.00 -2.58
N LYS A 151 8.06 5.76 -3.06
CA LYS A 151 8.66 5.40 -4.35
C LYS A 151 7.73 5.70 -5.51
N GLU A 152 6.44 5.55 -5.31
CA GLU A 152 5.38 5.87 -6.28
C GLU A 152 5.11 7.38 -6.33
N HIS A 153 5.33 8.09 -5.20
CA HIS A 153 5.10 9.53 -5.03
C HIS A 153 6.40 10.29 -4.71
N PRO A 154 7.22 10.62 -5.72
CA PRO A 154 8.51 11.27 -5.54
C PRO A 154 8.41 12.72 -5.01
N GLU A 155 7.26 13.37 -5.11
CA GLU A 155 6.97 14.72 -4.61
C GLU A 155 6.90 14.80 -3.08
N TYR A 156 6.58 13.68 -2.39
CA TYR A 156 6.47 13.67 -0.93
C TYR A 156 7.83 13.64 -0.25
N LYS A 157 7.92 14.35 0.87
CA LYS A 157 9.03 14.36 1.82
C LYS A 157 8.62 13.68 3.11
N VAL A 158 9.59 13.38 3.96
CA VAL A 158 9.39 12.69 5.23
C VAL A 158 10.00 13.50 6.36
N LYS A 159 9.19 13.83 7.36
CA LYS A 159 9.65 14.38 8.63
C LYS A 159 9.53 13.30 9.72
N ILE A 160 10.60 13.07 10.43
CA ILE A 160 10.73 12.03 11.44
C ILE A 160 11.02 12.70 12.77
N THR A 161 10.11 12.55 13.75
CA THR A 161 10.25 13.14 15.07
C THR A 161 10.34 12.07 16.15
N GLY A 162 11.44 12.06 16.90
CA GLY A 162 11.66 11.13 18.01
C GLY A 162 11.16 11.69 19.34
N HIS A 163 10.57 10.81 20.17
CA HIS A 163 10.09 11.11 21.52
C HIS A 163 10.57 10.04 22.51
N THR A 164 10.65 10.42 23.77
CA THR A 164 10.93 9.54 24.92
C THR A 164 9.81 9.62 25.95
N ASP A 165 9.83 8.74 26.93
CA ASP A 165 9.17 8.95 28.21
C ASP A 165 10.01 9.92 29.07
N ASN A 166 9.53 10.17 30.31
CA ASN A 166 10.19 11.05 31.27
C ASN A 166 11.22 10.34 32.17
N ILE A 167 11.68 9.15 31.82
CA ILE A 167 12.69 8.45 32.58
C ILE A 167 14.09 8.87 32.11
N GLY A 168 14.85 9.52 32.99
CA GLY A 168 16.19 10.02 32.70
C GLY A 168 16.29 11.54 32.75
N GLU A 169 17.45 12.08 32.37
CA GLU A 169 17.68 13.52 32.31
C GLU A 169 17.23 14.07 30.96
N ASP A 170 16.69 15.29 30.94
CA ASP A 170 16.16 15.95 29.74
C ASP A 170 17.14 15.96 28.56
N ASP A 171 18.42 16.33 28.82
CA ASP A 171 19.46 16.35 27.79
C ASP A 171 19.74 14.95 27.21
N TYR A 172 19.71 13.94 28.07
CA TYR A 172 19.86 12.54 27.62
C TYR A 172 18.68 12.13 26.76
N ASN A 173 17.45 12.42 27.20
CA ASN A 173 16.23 12.12 26.48
C ASN A 173 16.15 12.86 25.14
N LEU A 174 16.55 14.12 25.11
CA LEU A 174 16.64 14.91 23.87
C LEU A 174 17.65 14.27 22.89
N LYS A 175 18.83 13.88 23.38
CA LYS A 175 19.82 13.20 22.54
C LYS A 175 19.32 11.86 22.05
N LEU A 176 18.76 11.02 22.91
CA LEU A 176 18.25 9.70 22.59
C LEU A 176 17.15 9.77 21.50
N SER A 177 16.24 10.73 21.63
CA SER A 177 15.17 10.93 20.65
C SER A 177 15.72 11.33 19.27
N LYS A 178 16.73 12.21 19.22
CA LYS A 178 17.43 12.58 17.97
C LYS A 178 18.14 11.38 17.33
N ASP A 179 18.86 10.61 18.14
CA ASP A 179 19.59 9.43 17.65
C ASP A 179 18.62 8.40 17.04
N ARG A 180 17.49 8.13 17.71
CA ARG A 180 16.44 7.24 17.21
C ARG A 180 15.80 7.73 15.92
N ALA A 181 15.47 9.02 15.83
CA ALA A 181 14.93 9.61 14.60
C ALA A 181 15.93 9.51 13.44
N ALA A 182 17.22 9.76 13.70
CA ALA A 182 18.28 9.60 12.72
C ALA A 182 18.47 8.15 12.25
N ASP A 183 18.26 7.17 13.12
CA ASP A 183 18.33 5.75 12.73
C ASP A 183 17.16 5.34 11.84
N VAL A 184 15.95 5.86 12.08
CA VAL A 184 14.80 5.69 11.19
C VAL A 184 15.04 6.36 9.85
N LEU A 185 15.60 7.57 9.82
CA LEU A 185 16.00 8.26 8.58
C LEU A 185 16.97 7.41 7.76
N LYS A 186 18.01 6.86 8.38
CA LYS A 186 18.96 5.95 7.72
C LYS A 186 18.25 4.71 7.16
N LEU A 187 17.23 4.22 7.85
CA LEU A 187 16.45 3.07 7.40
C LEU A 187 15.65 3.40 6.13
N PHE A 188 14.95 4.55 6.05
CA PHE A 188 14.33 5.03 4.82
C PHE A 188 15.34 5.15 3.67
N ASN A 189 16.50 5.74 3.94
CA ASN A 189 17.54 5.89 2.93
C ASN A 189 18.07 4.54 2.42
N ARG A 190 18.34 3.56 3.31
CA ARG A 190 18.73 2.20 2.91
C ARG A 190 17.67 1.49 2.07
N LYS A 191 16.40 1.85 2.25
CA LYS A 191 15.28 1.34 1.45
C LYS A 191 15.10 2.09 0.11
N GLY A 192 15.95 3.08 -0.19
CA GLY A 192 16.03 3.76 -1.48
C GLY A 192 15.37 5.14 -1.53
N ILE A 193 14.93 5.70 -0.41
CA ILE A 193 14.43 7.08 -0.36
C ILE A 193 15.63 8.06 -0.24
N ASN A 194 15.67 9.08 -1.10
CA ASN A 194 16.77 10.02 -1.15
C ASN A 194 16.84 10.89 0.12
N PHE A 195 18.06 11.18 0.61
CA PHE A 195 18.29 12.01 1.79
C PHE A 195 17.68 13.40 1.72
N ASN A 196 17.61 14.02 0.54
CA ASN A 196 17.02 15.35 0.37
C ASN A 196 15.50 15.40 0.61
N ARG A 197 14.87 14.24 0.73
CA ARG A 197 13.45 14.09 1.07
C ARG A 197 13.22 13.73 2.53
N LEU A 198 14.27 13.61 3.35
CA LEU A 198 14.21 13.09 4.71
C LEU A 198 14.69 14.13 5.71
N GLU A 199 13.88 14.38 6.74
CA GLU A 199 14.23 15.24 7.87
C GLU A 199 14.07 14.44 9.17
N ALA A 200 15.00 14.60 10.11
CA ALA A 200 14.94 13.97 11.42
C ALA A 200 15.18 14.97 12.55
N THR A 201 14.34 14.91 13.57
CA THR A 201 14.45 15.74 14.78
C THR A 201 14.13 14.92 16.01
N GLY A 202 14.48 15.42 17.19
CA GLY A 202 14.13 14.83 18.47
C GLY A 202 13.55 15.88 19.41
N LYS A 203 12.54 15.50 20.15
CA LYS A 203 11.81 16.33 21.14
C LYS A 203 12.06 15.89 22.59
N GLY A 204 12.77 14.75 22.78
CA GLY A 204 12.90 14.17 24.12
C GLY A 204 11.51 13.85 24.71
N GLU A 205 11.33 14.21 25.94
CA GLU A 205 10.08 14.01 26.70
C GLU A 205 9.09 15.19 26.64
N ALA A 206 9.44 16.26 25.89
CA ALA A 206 8.68 17.52 25.93
C ALA A 206 7.26 17.44 25.40
N GLU A 207 6.93 16.46 24.57
CA GLU A 207 5.62 16.30 23.91
C GLU A 207 5.04 14.91 24.18
N PRO A 208 4.59 14.60 25.39
CA PRO A 208 3.97 13.31 25.71
C PRO A 208 2.56 13.23 25.08
N ILE A 209 2.16 12.03 24.63
CA ILE A 209 0.80 11.76 24.15
C ILE A 209 -0.04 11.02 25.20
N GLU A 210 0.61 10.46 26.20
CA GLU A 210 -0.03 9.76 27.33
C GLU A 210 0.68 10.12 28.64
N THR A 211 0.03 9.77 29.76
CA THR A 211 0.63 9.97 31.08
C THR A 211 1.93 9.19 31.24
N ASN A 212 2.91 9.78 31.88
CA ASN A 212 4.15 9.11 32.24
C ASN A 212 4.05 8.34 33.59
N ASP A 213 2.91 8.36 34.27
CA ASP A 213 2.73 7.72 35.58
C ASP A 213 2.62 6.19 35.45
N THR A 214 2.15 5.70 34.29
CA THR A 214 1.97 4.27 34.03
C THR A 214 3.02 3.73 33.05
N ASP A 215 3.34 2.43 33.15
CA ASP A 215 4.26 1.77 32.21
C ASP A 215 3.71 1.76 30.78
N GLU A 216 2.40 1.61 30.64
CA GLU A 216 1.67 1.64 29.38
C GLU A 216 1.76 3.03 28.72
N GLY A 217 1.50 4.09 29.47
CA GLY A 217 1.61 5.46 28.97
C GLY A 217 3.04 5.81 28.57
N ARG A 218 4.02 5.45 29.39
CA ARG A 218 5.44 5.60 29.02
C ARG A 218 5.79 4.84 27.74
N ALA A 219 5.24 3.63 27.56
CA ALA A 219 5.48 2.86 26.34
C ALA A 219 4.94 3.56 25.08
N LEU A 220 3.82 4.26 25.18
CA LEU A 220 3.24 5.06 24.10
C LEU A 220 4.04 6.35 23.86
N ASN A 221 4.63 6.95 24.89
CA ASN A 221 5.49 8.12 24.76
C ASN A 221 6.82 7.79 24.06
N ARG A 222 7.37 6.58 24.24
CA ARG A 222 8.57 6.09 23.52
C ARG A 222 8.27 5.77 22.06
N ARG A 223 8.07 6.78 21.24
CA ARG A 223 7.65 6.65 19.85
C ARG A 223 8.50 7.47 18.89
N ILE A 224 8.39 7.13 17.62
CA ILE A 224 8.78 7.98 16.49
C ILE A 224 7.51 8.33 15.74
N GLU A 225 7.29 9.59 15.49
CA GLU A 225 6.27 10.08 14.58
C GLU A 225 6.87 10.26 13.20
N VAL A 226 6.20 9.76 12.18
CA VAL A 226 6.60 9.89 10.78
C VAL A 226 5.48 10.63 10.06
N GLU A 227 5.82 11.75 9.45
CA GLU A 227 4.92 12.61 8.68
C GLU A 227 5.39 12.62 7.24
N LEU A 228 4.50 12.28 6.30
CA LEU A 228 4.71 12.42 4.86
C LEU A 228 3.98 13.69 4.42
N TYR A 229 4.67 14.57 3.68
CA TYR A 229 4.13 15.87 3.23
C TYR A 229 4.73 16.26 1.88
N GLN A 230 4.05 17.09 1.14
CA GLN A 230 4.51 17.69 -0.13
C GLN A 230 5.30 18.98 0.08
#